data_c1e323f0d1f10b568028388067d82a4c
#
_entry.id   c1e323f0d1f10b568028388067d82a4c
#
_cell.length_a   1.000
_cell.length_b   1.000
_cell.length_c   1.000
_cell.angle_alpha   90.00
_cell.angle_beta   90.00
_cell.angle_gamma   90.00
#
_symmetry.space_group_name_H-M   'P 1'
#
loop_
_entity.id
_entity.type
_entity.pdbx_description
1 polymer ?
#
loop_
_entity_poly.entity_id
_entity_poly.type
_entity_poly.pdbx_seq_one_letter_code
_entity_poly.pdbx_strand_id
1 'polypeptide(L)'
;MNTHYSLSQLCAHIEEALSDSLLPSYWVQAEISSISEKGGHLYLELIESDDATAPKRLGSRSLMAAKMRATCWQGTKELLLAYFESETGQSLQVGMKILVEAEVQFHAVYGLSLSIINIDPHFTVGDMARQRAQTIAQLEQEGIIDMQQMLTLPTLVKRIAVISSASAAGWGDFEHQLTQSGYRFYLRLFGATMQGDGAERSIIAALEAIEADSEPWDAVVIIRGGGATTDLSCFDRYTLCAVCAQFSLPILSGIGHTRDISILDMVAHKALKTPTAVAEWLIHRMDEQKERLNQLSVALQRTAERQVMIRRHRVELLAQRLTACNPERIYKMGYSLLTKDNHIVRSISDLQPGDRIITHLQDGQVSSIIE
;
A
#
# COMPACT_ATOMS: atom_id res chain seq x y z
N MET A 1 74.92 6.33 22.78
CA MET A 1 75.13 5.63 21.49
C MET A 1 73.75 5.51 20.82
N ASN A 2 73.60 6.17 19.69
CA ASN A 2 72.32 5.99 18.93
C ASN A 2 72.32 4.58 18.30
N THR A 3 71.56 3.69 18.84
CA THR A 3 71.32 2.37 18.24
C THR A 3 70.55 2.56 16.96
N HIS A 4 71.12 2.21 15.80
CA HIS A 4 70.44 2.23 14.51
C HIS A 4 69.75 0.89 14.30
N TYR A 5 68.46 0.92 14.05
CA TYR A 5 67.66 -0.26 13.68
C TYR A 5 67.33 -0.27 12.20
N SER A 6 67.37 -1.43 11.59
CA SER A 6 66.75 -1.61 10.28
C SER A 6 65.22 -1.58 10.41
N LEU A 7 64.49 -1.28 9.31
CA LEU A 7 63.04 -1.23 9.35
C LEU A 7 62.46 -2.61 9.79
N SER A 8 63.02 -3.72 9.34
CA SER A 8 62.61 -5.07 9.74
C SER A 8 62.85 -5.33 11.24
N GLN A 9 63.97 -4.87 11.80
CA GLN A 9 64.21 -4.94 13.23
C GLN A 9 63.25 -4.11 14.07
N LEU A 10 62.87 -2.92 13.60
CA LEU A 10 61.86 -2.09 14.25
C LEU A 10 60.47 -2.77 14.19
N CYS A 11 60.09 -3.33 13.05
CA CYS A 11 58.85 -4.08 12.92
C CYS A 11 58.79 -5.32 13.85
N ALA A 12 59.89 -6.03 13.99
CA ALA A 12 59.99 -7.19 14.92
C ALA A 12 59.82 -6.74 16.38
N HIS A 13 60.42 -5.62 16.76
CA HIS A 13 60.23 -5.05 18.11
C HIS A 13 58.80 -4.61 18.37
N ILE A 14 58.12 -4.05 17.35
CA ILE A 14 56.70 -3.66 17.46
C ILE A 14 55.82 -4.91 17.62
N GLU A 15 56.10 -5.95 16.85
CA GLU A 15 55.35 -7.21 16.90
C GLU A 15 55.50 -7.87 18.29
N GLU A 16 56.74 -7.93 18.84
CA GLU A 16 57.03 -8.47 20.15
C GLU A 16 56.33 -7.62 21.26
N ALA A 17 56.44 -6.31 21.21
CA ALA A 17 55.82 -5.39 22.17
C ALA A 17 54.29 -5.48 22.16
N LEU A 18 53.68 -5.67 20.98
CA LEU A 18 52.21 -5.85 20.84
C LEU A 18 51.80 -7.21 21.39
N SER A 19 52.59 -8.30 21.07
CA SER A 19 52.32 -9.65 21.55
C SER A 19 52.38 -9.75 23.08
N ASP A 20 53.31 -9.07 23.70
CA ASP A 20 53.49 -9.08 25.16
C ASP A 20 52.49 -8.23 25.93
N SER A 21 51.92 -7.18 25.27
CA SER A 21 51.09 -6.17 25.93
C SER A 21 49.60 -6.35 25.68
N LEU A 22 49.21 -7.09 24.63
CA LEU A 22 47.80 -7.26 24.25
C LEU A 22 47.22 -8.55 24.80
N LEU A 23 45.90 -8.56 25.03
CA LEU A 23 45.14 -9.76 25.35
C LEU A 23 45.10 -10.71 24.13
N PRO A 24 44.92 -12.02 24.33
CA PRO A 24 44.82 -12.99 23.22
C PRO A 24 43.68 -12.63 22.26
N SER A 25 42.55 -12.15 22.75
CA SER A 25 41.43 -11.69 21.93
C SER A 25 40.68 -10.52 22.60
N TYR A 26 39.92 -9.79 21.80
CA TYR A 26 39.06 -8.70 22.23
C TYR A 26 37.70 -8.82 21.59
N TRP A 27 36.64 -8.58 22.36
CA TRP A 27 35.33 -8.34 21.81
C TRP A 27 35.23 -6.87 21.38
N VAL A 28 35.10 -6.67 20.04
CA VAL A 28 35.14 -5.34 19.43
C VAL A 28 33.77 -5.08 18.79
N GLN A 29 33.16 -3.98 19.23
CA GLN A 29 31.97 -3.45 18.58
C GLN A 29 32.40 -2.48 17.47
N ALA A 30 31.92 -2.70 16.26
CA ALA A 30 32.22 -1.82 15.13
C ALA A 30 31.11 -1.89 14.07
N GLU A 31 31.10 -0.90 13.18
CA GLU A 31 30.26 -0.89 11.99
C GLU A 31 31.07 -1.31 10.76
N ILE A 32 30.47 -2.11 9.89
CA ILE A 32 31.09 -2.54 8.64
C ILE A 32 31.00 -1.41 7.61
N SER A 33 32.14 -0.82 7.23
CA SER A 33 32.17 0.21 6.17
C SER A 33 32.44 -0.36 4.78
N SER A 34 33.12 -1.48 4.68
CA SER A 34 33.28 -2.23 3.46
C SER A 34 33.44 -3.73 3.70
N ILE A 35 33.01 -4.54 2.75
CA ILE A 35 33.12 -5.98 2.77
C ILE A 35 33.58 -6.46 1.40
N SER A 36 34.58 -7.32 1.37
CA SER A 36 35.07 -7.93 0.13
C SER A 36 35.59 -9.33 0.37
N GLU A 37 35.40 -10.20 -0.61
CA GLU A 37 35.91 -11.56 -0.59
C GLU A 37 37.04 -11.71 -1.59
N LYS A 38 38.18 -12.23 -1.17
CA LYS A 38 39.34 -12.43 -2.04
C LYS A 38 40.14 -13.65 -1.58
N GLY A 39 40.43 -14.55 -2.50
CA GLY A 39 41.24 -15.74 -2.19
C GLY A 39 40.60 -16.68 -1.15
N GLY A 40 39.27 -16.70 -1.01
CA GLY A 40 38.57 -17.49 0.00
C GLY A 40 38.47 -16.83 1.38
N HIS A 41 39.12 -15.69 1.59
CA HIS A 41 39.10 -14.93 2.82
C HIS A 41 38.12 -13.77 2.74
N LEU A 42 37.50 -13.42 3.88
CA LEU A 42 36.63 -12.24 4.00
C LEU A 42 37.42 -11.08 4.59
N TYR A 43 37.44 -9.96 3.87
CA TYR A 43 38.09 -8.71 4.28
C TYR A 43 37.03 -7.68 4.62
N LEU A 44 37.09 -7.14 5.81
CA LEU A 44 36.20 -6.13 6.33
C LEU A 44 36.99 -4.86 6.65
N GLU A 45 36.38 -3.72 6.42
CA GLU A 45 36.79 -2.45 7.04
C GLU A 45 35.80 -2.13 8.15
N LEU A 46 36.31 -2.08 9.37
CA LEU A 46 35.53 -1.76 10.57
C LEU A 46 35.75 -0.31 10.92
N ILE A 47 34.68 0.39 11.22
CA ILE A 47 34.70 1.79 11.65
C ILE A 47 33.92 1.96 12.94
N GLU A 48 34.30 2.99 13.69
CA GLU A 48 33.51 3.54 14.78
C GLU A 48 33.17 4.98 14.42
N SER A 49 31.88 5.29 14.35
CA SER A 49 31.38 6.64 14.15
C SER A 49 31.13 7.26 15.52
N ASP A 50 31.51 8.52 15.72
CA ASP A 50 31.23 9.24 16.95
C ASP A 50 29.75 9.59 17.06
N ASP A 51 28.95 8.65 17.57
CA ASP A 51 27.50 8.76 17.75
C ASP A 51 27.11 9.47 19.05
N ALA A 52 28.05 10.13 19.69
CA ALA A 52 27.81 10.83 20.95
C ALA A 52 27.28 12.25 20.72
N THR A 53 25.96 12.41 20.86
CA THR A 53 25.26 13.58 21.47
C THR A 53 25.62 14.99 20.99
N ALA A 54 26.18 15.22 19.82
CA ALA A 54 26.38 16.55 19.28
C ALA A 54 25.33 16.89 18.23
N PRO A 55 24.62 18.05 18.28
CA PRO A 55 23.66 18.45 17.28
C PRO A 55 24.37 18.51 15.93
N LYS A 56 23.92 17.68 14.97
CA LYS A 56 24.44 17.63 13.59
C LYS A 56 24.34 19.02 12.98
N ARG A 57 25.44 19.77 12.94
CA ARG A 57 25.53 20.98 12.13
C ARG A 57 25.57 20.55 10.67
N LEU A 58 24.67 21.09 9.90
CA LEU A 58 24.55 20.88 8.44
C LEU A 58 25.94 21.12 7.80
N GLY A 59 26.57 20.07 7.27
CA GLY A 59 27.85 20.15 6.56
C GLY A 59 29.07 19.53 7.26
N SER A 60 28.99 19.00 8.48
CA SER A 60 30.11 18.27 9.07
C SER A 60 30.16 16.83 8.62
N ARG A 61 31.24 16.40 7.95
CA ARG A 61 31.56 14.99 7.76
C ARG A 61 31.52 14.31 9.14
N SER A 62 30.78 13.19 9.27
CA SER A 62 30.85 12.35 10.47
C SER A 62 32.33 12.10 10.79
N LEU A 63 32.81 12.56 11.94
CA LEU A 63 34.16 12.33 12.36
C LEU A 63 34.28 10.85 12.70
N MET A 64 35.01 10.13 11.87
CA MET A 64 35.34 8.73 12.08
C MET A 64 36.28 8.67 13.30
N ALA A 65 35.81 8.05 14.39
CA ALA A 65 36.55 7.94 15.62
C ALA A 65 37.70 6.91 15.51
N ALA A 66 37.40 5.78 14.84
CA ALA A 66 38.38 4.72 14.60
C ALA A 66 38.12 4.03 13.30
N LYS A 67 39.16 3.49 12.69
CA LYS A 67 39.06 2.65 11.48
C LYS A 67 40.16 1.57 11.54
N MET A 68 39.76 0.31 11.31
CA MET A 68 40.70 -0.82 11.28
C MET A 68 40.25 -1.86 10.23
N ARG A 69 41.23 -2.48 9.60
CA ARG A 69 41.00 -3.62 8.71
C ARG A 69 40.83 -4.89 9.54
N ALA A 70 39.90 -5.72 9.13
CA ALA A 70 39.70 -7.03 9.74
C ALA A 70 39.64 -8.12 8.67
N THR A 71 40.18 -9.28 8.99
CA THR A 71 40.19 -10.44 8.10
C THR A 71 39.55 -11.62 8.80
N CYS A 72 38.61 -12.25 8.15
CA CYS A 72 38.14 -13.59 8.56
C CYS A 72 38.71 -14.61 7.60
N TRP A 73 39.54 -15.51 8.15
CA TRP A 73 40.24 -16.51 7.37
C TRP A 73 39.29 -17.59 6.87
N GLN A 74 39.62 -18.24 5.74
CA GLN A 74 38.80 -19.26 5.08
C GLN A 74 38.30 -20.34 6.03
N GLY A 75 39.17 -20.84 6.93
CA GLY A 75 38.80 -21.90 7.85
C GLY A 75 37.70 -21.54 8.87
N THR A 76 37.60 -20.26 9.25
CA THR A 76 36.61 -19.75 10.20
C THR A 76 35.42 -19.14 9.49
N LYS A 77 35.63 -18.61 8.28
CA LYS A 77 34.65 -17.83 7.53
C LYS A 77 33.34 -18.58 7.31
N GLU A 78 33.41 -19.83 6.80
CA GLU A 78 32.20 -20.57 6.43
C GLU A 78 31.31 -20.86 7.64
N LEU A 79 31.93 -21.27 8.76
CA LEU A 79 31.21 -21.52 10.00
C LEU A 79 30.62 -20.23 10.59
N LEU A 80 31.40 -19.15 10.59
CA LEU A 80 31.01 -17.85 11.16
C LEU A 80 29.85 -17.23 10.36
N LEU A 81 29.92 -17.25 9.03
CA LEU A 81 28.86 -16.74 8.17
C LEU A 81 27.60 -17.58 8.28
N ALA A 82 27.70 -18.91 8.25
CA ALA A 82 26.57 -19.81 8.41
C ALA A 82 25.89 -19.64 9.79
N TYR A 83 26.67 -19.49 10.85
CA TYR A 83 26.15 -19.21 12.19
C TYR A 83 25.44 -17.87 12.25
N PHE A 84 26.06 -16.82 11.72
CA PHE A 84 25.48 -15.48 11.69
C PHE A 84 24.15 -15.46 10.89
N GLU A 85 24.14 -16.07 9.70
CA GLU A 85 22.91 -16.17 8.89
C GLU A 85 21.80 -16.97 9.56
N SER A 86 22.14 -18.08 10.24
CA SER A 86 21.13 -18.91 10.91
C SER A 86 20.42 -18.17 12.05
N GLU A 87 21.15 -17.32 12.78
CA GLU A 87 20.60 -16.58 13.93
C GLU A 87 19.96 -15.25 13.55
N THR A 88 20.52 -14.56 12.55
CA THR A 88 20.04 -13.23 12.14
C THR A 88 19.07 -13.27 10.96
N GLY A 89 19.03 -14.36 10.19
CA GLY A 89 18.30 -14.47 8.93
C GLY A 89 18.89 -13.63 7.79
N GLN A 90 20.06 -13.03 7.97
CA GLN A 90 20.68 -12.12 7.02
C GLN A 90 22.18 -12.39 6.88
N SER A 91 22.74 -12.12 5.69
CA SER A 91 24.19 -12.12 5.50
C SER A 91 24.82 -10.80 6.01
N LEU A 92 26.12 -10.83 6.31
CA LEU A 92 26.86 -9.62 6.70
C LEU A 92 26.84 -8.58 5.58
N GLN A 93 26.50 -7.34 5.94
CA GLN A 93 26.37 -6.25 4.99
C GLN A 93 27.06 -4.98 5.51
N VAL A 94 27.36 -4.06 4.59
CA VAL A 94 27.86 -2.73 4.90
C VAL A 94 26.80 -1.97 5.70
N GLY A 95 27.22 -1.21 6.71
CA GLY A 95 26.34 -0.46 7.61
C GLY A 95 25.84 -1.25 8.82
N MET A 96 26.07 -2.58 8.88
CA MET A 96 25.72 -3.36 10.06
C MET A 96 26.68 -3.10 11.21
N LYS A 97 26.13 -2.91 12.42
CA LYS A 97 26.91 -2.94 13.67
C LYS A 97 27.04 -4.38 14.13
N ILE A 98 28.26 -4.80 14.31
CA ILE A 98 28.63 -6.15 14.73
C ILE A 98 29.46 -6.14 16.01
N LEU A 99 29.35 -7.20 16.77
CA LEU A 99 30.25 -7.49 17.90
C LEU A 99 31.06 -8.73 17.53
N VAL A 100 32.34 -8.54 17.33
CA VAL A 100 33.26 -9.60 16.91
C VAL A 100 34.35 -9.85 17.94
N GLU A 101 34.68 -11.09 18.14
CA GLU A 101 35.88 -11.48 18.85
C GLU A 101 37.03 -11.53 17.84
N ALA A 102 38.06 -10.75 18.09
CA ALA A 102 39.17 -10.62 17.17
C ALA A 102 40.53 -10.53 17.91
N GLU A 103 41.52 -11.10 17.27
CA GLU A 103 42.95 -10.96 17.64
C GLU A 103 43.57 -9.78 16.90
N VAL A 104 44.41 -9.03 17.59
CA VAL A 104 45.18 -8.00 16.96
C VAL A 104 46.44 -8.60 16.34
N GLN A 105 46.60 -8.40 15.03
CA GLN A 105 47.73 -8.95 14.27
C GLN A 105 48.52 -7.76 13.66
N PHE A 106 49.83 -7.82 13.78
CA PHE A 106 50.75 -6.90 13.11
C PHE A 106 51.56 -7.68 12.04
N HIS A 107 51.58 -7.10 10.86
CA HIS A 107 52.41 -7.65 9.78
C HIS A 107 53.33 -6.56 9.25
N ALA A 108 54.63 -6.85 9.10
CA ALA A 108 55.65 -5.86 8.72
C ALA A 108 55.37 -5.13 7.40
N VAL A 109 54.63 -5.74 6.46
CA VAL A 109 54.25 -5.14 5.16
C VAL A 109 52.87 -4.54 5.17
N TYR A 110 51.89 -5.18 5.83
CA TYR A 110 50.46 -4.81 5.75
C TYR A 110 50.00 -3.97 6.95
N GLY A 111 50.84 -3.82 7.97
CA GLY A 111 50.55 -3.06 9.19
C GLY A 111 49.61 -3.80 10.15
N LEU A 112 48.89 -3.03 10.96
CA LEU A 112 47.99 -3.51 11.99
C LEU A 112 46.65 -3.92 11.37
N SER A 113 46.13 -5.07 11.80
CA SER A 113 44.82 -5.59 11.39
C SER A 113 44.20 -6.47 12.48
N LEU A 114 42.94 -6.76 12.39
CA LEU A 114 42.21 -7.69 13.24
C LEU A 114 42.03 -9.05 12.51
N SER A 115 42.21 -10.15 13.21
CA SER A 115 41.82 -11.47 12.77
C SER A 115 40.55 -11.87 13.49
N ILE A 116 39.44 -11.98 12.78
CA ILE A 116 38.13 -12.31 13.37
C ILE A 116 38.09 -13.81 13.66
N ILE A 117 37.78 -14.14 14.91
CA ILE A 117 37.67 -15.51 15.41
C ILE A 117 36.20 -15.89 15.56
N ASN A 118 35.37 -14.96 16.06
CA ASN A 118 34.00 -15.21 16.41
C ASN A 118 33.13 -13.96 16.18
N ILE A 119 31.81 -14.13 16.15
CA ILE A 119 30.83 -13.06 16.03
C ILE A 119 29.66 -13.34 16.95
N ASP A 120 29.10 -12.29 17.58
CA ASP A 120 27.86 -12.39 18.33
C ASP A 120 26.68 -11.87 17.51
N PRO A 121 25.83 -12.76 16.95
CA PRO A 121 24.68 -12.37 16.17
C PRO A 121 23.61 -11.63 16.99
N HIS A 122 23.47 -11.96 18.29
CA HIS A 122 22.45 -11.38 19.17
C HIS A 122 22.64 -9.86 19.37
N PHE A 123 23.91 -9.41 19.37
CA PHE A 123 24.21 -7.99 19.40
C PHE A 123 23.63 -7.27 18.17
N THR A 124 23.84 -7.83 16.98
CA THR A 124 23.34 -7.25 15.71
C THR A 124 21.82 -7.23 15.67
N VAL A 125 21.17 -8.32 16.05
CA VAL A 125 19.68 -8.40 16.13
C VAL A 125 19.15 -7.36 17.12
N GLY A 126 19.78 -7.23 18.28
CA GLY A 126 19.40 -6.22 19.29
C GLY A 126 19.56 -4.78 18.80
N ASP A 127 20.61 -4.48 18.05
CA ASP A 127 20.83 -3.14 17.46
C ASP A 127 19.79 -2.83 16.37
N MET A 128 19.51 -3.78 15.49
CA MET A 128 18.46 -3.66 14.47
C MET A 128 17.09 -3.42 15.09
N ALA A 129 16.72 -4.18 16.12
CA ALA A 129 15.46 -3.99 16.83
C ALA A 129 15.36 -2.60 17.48
N ARG A 130 16.47 -2.12 18.05
CA ARG A 130 16.55 -0.78 18.65
C ARG A 130 16.42 0.32 17.59
N GLN A 131 17.10 0.21 16.45
CA GLN A 131 17.01 1.16 15.35
C GLN A 131 15.58 1.20 14.78
N ARG A 132 14.96 0.03 14.60
CA ARG A 132 13.56 -0.08 14.17
C ARG A 132 12.62 0.64 15.15
N ALA A 133 12.76 0.40 16.45
CA ALA A 133 11.95 1.07 17.47
C ALA A 133 12.14 2.59 17.47
N GLN A 134 13.38 3.07 17.28
CA GLN A 134 13.68 4.50 17.15
C GLN A 134 13.02 5.12 15.91
N THR A 135 13.08 4.45 14.75
CA THR A 135 12.43 4.92 13.53
C THR A 135 10.92 5.04 13.72
N ILE A 136 10.26 4.02 14.32
CA ILE A 136 8.83 4.06 14.60
C ILE A 136 8.50 5.23 15.55
N ALA A 137 9.22 5.35 16.66
CA ALA A 137 8.98 6.40 17.62
C ALA A 137 9.15 7.81 17.02
N GLN A 138 10.10 7.98 16.11
CA GLN A 138 10.31 9.24 15.41
C GLN A 138 9.16 9.56 14.46
N LEU A 139 8.67 8.58 13.65
CA LEU A 139 7.53 8.75 12.76
C LEU A 139 6.24 9.06 13.52
N GLU A 140 6.05 8.44 14.70
CA GLU A 140 4.93 8.73 15.62
C GLU A 140 5.03 10.14 16.22
N GLN A 141 6.21 10.55 16.68
CA GLN A 141 6.44 11.88 17.26
C GLN A 141 6.21 12.99 16.23
N GLU A 142 6.56 12.76 14.98
CA GLU A 142 6.30 13.68 13.87
C GLU A 142 4.84 13.63 13.37
N GLY A 143 4.06 12.64 13.80
CA GLY A 143 2.65 12.48 13.45
C GLY A 143 2.42 12.08 11.99
N ILE A 144 3.43 11.48 11.33
CA ILE A 144 3.37 11.14 9.89
C ILE A 144 3.04 9.66 9.64
N ILE A 145 3.09 8.80 10.66
CA ILE A 145 2.95 7.35 10.52
C ILE A 145 1.62 6.92 9.86
N ASP A 146 0.54 7.64 10.14
CA ASP A 146 -0.81 7.32 9.65
C ASP A 146 -1.25 8.17 8.45
N MET A 147 -0.40 9.05 7.92
CA MET A 147 -0.79 10.01 6.86
C MET A 147 -1.30 9.30 5.59
N GLN A 148 -0.66 8.21 5.19
CA GLN A 148 -1.10 7.43 4.05
C GLN A 148 -2.48 6.79 4.24
N GLN A 149 -2.82 6.38 5.45
CA GLN A 149 -4.11 5.77 5.75
C GLN A 149 -5.26 6.79 5.68
N MET A 150 -4.95 8.09 5.84
CA MET A 150 -5.91 9.18 5.70
C MET A 150 -6.21 9.52 4.24
N LEU A 151 -5.39 9.10 3.29
CA LEU A 151 -5.62 9.35 1.88
C LEU A 151 -6.82 8.54 1.38
N THR A 152 -7.61 9.15 0.51
CA THR A 152 -8.74 8.46 -0.11
C THR A 152 -8.30 7.77 -1.39
N LEU A 153 -8.44 6.45 -1.42
CA LEU A 153 -8.20 5.70 -2.65
C LEU A 153 -9.40 5.89 -3.61
N PRO A 154 -9.17 6.16 -4.91
CA PRO A 154 -10.24 6.26 -5.88
C PRO A 154 -11.12 4.99 -5.90
N THR A 155 -12.40 5.15 -6.20
CA THR A 155 -13.34 4.02 -6.31
C THR A 155 -12.85 2.99 -7.34
N LEU A 156 -12.30 3.46 -8.46
CA LEU A 156 -11.70 2.64 -9.51
C LEU A 156 -10.21 2.98 -9.60
N VAL A 157 -9.37 2.05 -9.17
CA VAL A 157 -7.90 2.16 -9.28
C VAL A 157 -7.49 1.53 -10.60
N LYS A 158 -7.19 2.35 -11.60
CA LYS A 158 -6.85 1.91 -12.96
C LYS A 158 -5.44 2.26 -13.39
N ARG A 159 -4.95 3.45 -13.00
CA ARG A 159 -3.64 3.96 -13.36
C ARG A 159 -2.70 3.75 -12.18
N ILE A 160 -1.79 2.83 -12.32
CA ILE A 160 -0.94 2.35 -11.24
C ILE A 160 0.52 2.56 -11.62
N ALA A 161 1.21 3.38 -10.85
CA ALA A 161 2.67 3.49 -10.92
C ALA A 161 3.27 2.36 -10.09
N VAL A 162 4.13 1.56 -10.67
CA VAL A 162 4.73 0.40 -9.99
C VAL A 162 6.21 0.63 -9.77
N ILE A 163 6.67 0.55 -8.53
CA ILE A 163 8.07 0.61 -8.16
C ILE A 163 8.55 -0.81 -7.89
N SER A 164 9.45 -1.29 -8.73
CA SER A 164 10.05 -2.62 -8.62
C SER A 164 11.33 -2.72 -9.44
N SER A 165 12.06 -3.83 -9.29
CA SER A 165 13.13 -4.16 -10.23
C SER A 165 12.54 -4.73 -11.53
N ALA A 166 13.01 -4.27 -12.67
CA ALA A 166 12.56 -4.74 -13.98
C ALA A 166 12.79 -6.26 -14.21
N SER A 167 13.79 -6.82 -13.54
CA SER A 167 14.12 -8.25 -13.61
C SER A 167 13.44 -9.08 -12.53
N ALA A 168 12.64 -8.48 -11.65
CA ALA A 168 12.02 -9.18 -10.54
C ALA A 168 10.86 -10.07 -11.03
N ALA A 169 10.88 -11.35 -10.66
CA ALA A 169 9.78 -12.29 -10.93
C ALA A 169 8.43 -11.76 -10.42
N GLY A 170 8.43 -11.13 -9.23
CA GLY A 170 7.21 -10.55 -8.65
C GLY A 170 6.56 -9.45 -9.48
N TRP A 171 7.33 -8.68 -10.27
CA TRP A 171 6.78 -7.75 -11.24
C TRP A 171 6.07 -8.49 -12.36
N GLY A 172 6.70 -9.51 -12.94
CA GLY A 172 6.10 -10.32 -14.01
C GLY A 172 4.81 -11.01 -13.57
N ASP A 173 4.78 -11.58 -12.36
CA ASP A 173 3.60 -12.24 -11.80
C ASP A 173 2.46 -11.25 -11.56
N PHE A 174 2.76 -10.06 -11.02
CA PHE A 174 1.80 -8.98 -10.79
C PHE A 174 1.17 -8.49 -12.10
N GLU A 175 2.00 -8.16 -13.10
CA GLU A 175 1.55 -7.70 -14.42
C GLU A 175 0.70 -8.76 -15.13
N HIS A 176 1.15 -10.01 -15.11
CA HIS A 176 0.45 -11.13 -15.71
C HIS A 176 -0.95 -11.33 -15.10
N GLN A 177 -1.06 -11.34 -13.79
CA GLN A 177 -2.32 -11.53 -13.08
C GLN A 177 -3.33 -10.40 -13.37
N LEU A 178 -2.87 -9.14 -13.37
CA LEU A 178 -3.73 -8.01 -13.73
C LEU A 178 -4.18 -8.05 -15.19
N THR A 179 -3.30 -8.44 -16.10
CA THR A 179 -3.61 -8.56 -17.53
C THR A 179 -4.65 -9.66 -17.79
N GLN A 180 -4.56 -10.78 -17.08
CA GLN A 180 -5.52 -11.90 -17.20
C GLN A 180 -6.86 -11.64 -16.54
N SER A 181 -7.00 -10.64 -15.68
CA SER A 181 -8.24 -10.34 -14.94
C SER A 181 -9.42 -9.92 -15.80
N GLY A 182 -9.20 -9.59 -17.07
CA GLY A 182 -10.22 -9.04 -17.99
C GLY A 182 -10.54 -7.56 -17.75
N TYR A 183 -9.94 -6.93 -16.76
CA TYR A 183 -10.02 -5.48 -16.53
C TYR A 183 -8.88 -4.75 -17.23
N ARG A 184 -9.11 -3.49 -17.61
CA ARG A 184 -8.08 -2.64 -18.21
C ARG A 184 -7.38 -1.84 -17.11
N PHE A 185 -6.20 -2.30 -16.69
CA PHE A 185 -5.28 -1.56 -15.86
C PHE A 185 -4.22 -0.89 -16.76
N TYR A 186 -3.86 0.33 -16.42
CA TYR A 186 -2.73 1.04 -17.02
C TYR A 186 -1.57 0.98 -16.00
N LEU A 187 -0.55 0.21 -16.33
CA LEU A 187 0.60 -0.04 -15.49
C LEU A 187 1.84 0.62 -16.09
N ARG A 188 2.61 1.32 -15.27
CA ARG A 188 3.93 1.82 -15.66
C ARG A 188 4.94 1.47 -14.59
N LEU A 189 6.01 0.82 -15.02
CA LEU A 189 7.12 0.45 -14.14
C LEU A 189 8.09 1.62 -14.00
N PHE A 190 8.34 2.01 -12.76
CA PHE A 190 9.42 2.89 -12.35
C PHE A 190 10.50 2.01 -11.72
N GLY A 191 11.57 1.75 -12.49
CA GLY A 191 12.60 0.80 -12.11
C GLY A 191 13.37 1.27 -10.88
N ALA A 192 13.44 0.42 -9.86
CA ALA A 192 14.22 0.68 -8.66
C ALA A 192 14.96 -0.58 -8.20
N THR A 193 16.09 -0.37 -7.53
CA THR A 193 16.78 -1.42 -6.79
C THR A 193 16.00 -1.68 -5.51
N MET A 194 15.63 -2.96 -5.27
CA MET A 194 14.73 -3.33 -4.18
C MET A 194 15.46 -4.03 -3.03
N GLN A 195 16.79 -4.01 -2.99
CA GLN A 195 17.61 -4.65 -1.94
C GLN A 195 19.01 -4.04 -1.89
N GLY A 196 19.66 -4.15 -0.72
CA GLY A 196 20.98 -3.60 -0.45
C GLY A 196 20.98 -2.08 -0.22
N ASP A 197 22.16 -1.50 -0.03
CA ASP A 197 22.34 -0.09 0.38
C ASP A 197 21.82 0.95 -0.61
N GLY A 198 21.67 0.58 -1.88
CA GLY A 198 21.15 1.45 -2.91
C GLY A 198 19.62 1.54 -2.97
N ALA A 199 18.90 0.64 -2.30
CA ALA A 199 17.46 0.50 -2.41
C ALA A 199 16.70 1.76 -1.96
N GLU A 200 17.04 2.31 -0.80
CA GLU A 200 16.43 3.53 -0.26
C GLU A 200 16.45 4.68 -1.27
N ARG A 201 17.65 5.02 -1.77
CA ARG A 201 17.82 6.12 -2.72
C ARG A 201 17.11 5.85 -4.05
N SER A 202 17.15 4.60 -4.50
CA SER A 202 16.54 4.21 -5.78
C SER A 202 15.01 4.28 -5.72
N ILE A 203 14.40 3.89 -4.60
CA ILE A 203 12.95 3.96 -4.39
C ILE A 203 12.50 5.42 -4.26
N ILE A 204 13.24 6.24 -3.51
CA ILE A 204 12.96 7.68 -3.37
C ILE A 204 13.02 8.36 -4.74
N ALA A 205 14.06 8.10 -5.55
CA ALA A 205 14.17 8.63 -6.89
C ALA A 205 13.00 8.18 -7.81
N ALA A 206 12.50 6.95 -7.64
CA ALA A 206 11.33 6.48 -8.37
C ALA A 206 10.05 7.20 -7.92
N LEU A 207 9.87 7.49 -6.62
CA LEU A 207 8.76 8.29 -6.11
C LEU A 207 8.80 9.73 -6.65
N GLU A 208 9.98 10.36 -6.65
CA GLU A 208 10.18 11.69 -7.24
C GLU A 208 9.86 11.72 -8.74
N ALA A 209 10.24 10.66 -9.47
CA ALA A 209 9.92 10.52 -10.89
C ALA A 209 8.41 10.34 -11.13
N ILE A 210 7.68 9.66 -10.23
CA ILE A 210 6.22 9.53 -10.29
C ILE A 210 5.55 10.89 -10.03
N GLU A 211 6.04 11.66 -9.05
CA GLU A 211 5.51 12.99 -8.72
C GLU A 211 5.74 14.01 -9.84
N ALA A 212 6.88 13.90 -10.53
CA ALA A 212 7.21 14.74 -11.69
C ALA A 212 6.51 14.31 -12.99
N ASP A 213 5.86 13.15 -13.02
CA ASP A 213 5.18 12.65 -14.21
C ASP A 213 3.89 13.43 -14.46
N SER A 214 3.64 13.77 -15.71
CA SER A 214 2.40 14.46 -16.14
C SER A 214 1.16 13.56 -16.16
N GLU A 215 1.35 12.24 -16.08
CA GLU A 215 0.25 11.28 -16.06
C GLU A 215 -0.44 11.25 -14.69
N PRO A 216 -1.78 11.28 -14.66
CA PRO A 216 -2.50 11.19 -13.39
C PRO A 216 -2.51 9.73 -12.90
N TRP A 217 -1.80 9.46 -11.82
CA TRP A 217 -1.78 8.15 -11.17
C TRP A 217 -2.85 8.04 -10.08
N ASP A 218 -3.47 6.87 -9.96
CA ASP A 218 -4.49 6.58 -8.93
C ASP A 218 -3.85 6.06 -7.64
N ALA A 219 -2.77 5.32 -7.76
CA ALA A 219 -2.01 4.74 -6.65
C ALA A 219 -0.59 4.37 -7.08
N VAL A 220 0.29 4.27 -6.10
CA VAL A 220 1.63 3.69 -6.24
C VAL A 220 1.64 2.30 -5.64
N VAL A 221 2.27 1.36 -6.32
CA VAL A 221 2.48 -0.01 -5.84
C VAL A 221 3.97 -0.25 -5.68
N ILE A 222 4.42 -0.56 -4.47
CA ILE A 222 5.80 -0.93 -4.19
C ILE A 222 5.84 -2.43 -3.98
N ILE A 223 6.46 -3.16 -4.91
CA ILE A 223 6.53 -4.62 -4.87
C ILE A 223 7.97 -5.11 -5.01
N ARG A 224 8.25 -6.20 -4.31
CA ARG A 224 9.52 -6.90 -4.38
C ARG A 224 9.33 -8.31 -4.94
N GLY A 225 10.26 -8.76 -5.78
CA GLY A 225 10.32 -10.15 -6.23
C GLY A 225 10.79 -11.08 -5.11
N GLY A 226 10.32 -12.33 -5.12
CA GLY A 226 10.82 -13.38 -4.23
C GLY A 226 12.27 -13.71 -4.56
N GLY A 227 13.19 -13.49 -3.61
CA GLY A 227 14.58 -13.94 -3.64
C GLY A 227 14.88 -14.66 -2.34
N ALA A 228 15.82 -15.63 -2.38
CA ALA A 228 16.33 -16.27 -1.19
C ALA A 228 17.05 -15.21 -0.33
N THR A 229 16.78 -15.17 0.97
CA THR A 229 17.22 -14.22 1.99
C THR A 229 16.48 -12.88 2.00
N THR A 230 15.69 -12.75 3.02
CA THR A 230 14.74 -11.66 3.22
C THR A 230 15.40 -10.48 3.94
N ASP A 231 16.36 -9.80 3.32
CA ASP A 231 16.79 -8.52 3.86
C ASP A 231 15.71 -7.46 3.57
N LEU A 232 14.93 -7.14 4.59
CA LEU A 232 13.92 -6.08 4.59
C LEU A 232 14.41 -4.81 5.28
N SER A 233 15.64 -4.78 5.77
CA SER A 233 16.20 -3.67 6.55
C SER A 233 16.19 -2.34 5.80
N CYS A 234 16.33 -2.38 4.47
CA CYS A 234 16.26 -1.17 3.64
C CYS A 234 14.88 -0.50 3.69
N PHE A 235 13.80 -1.26 3.96
CA PHE A 235 12.43 -0.75 4.09
C PHE A 235 12.09 -0.26 5.51
N ASP A 236 13.01 -0.42 6.46
CA ASP A 236 12.89 0.09 7.82
C ASP A 236 13.64 1.42 8.04
N ARG A 237 14.29 1.94 6.99
CA ARG A 237 15.03 3.19 7.07
C ARG A 237 14.08 4.39 7.17
N TYR A 238 14.35 5.27 8.14
CA TYR A 238 13.53 6.44 8.45
C TYR A 238 13.26 7.31 7.20
N THR A 239 14.30 7.67 6.43
CA THR A 239 14.16 8.58 5.28
C THR A 239 13.17 8.04 4.25
N LEU A 240 13.27 6.75 3.90
CA LEU A 240 12.34 6.11 2.97
C LEU A 240 10.91 6.09 3.53
N CYS A 241 10.75 5.68 4.80
CA CYS A 241 9.43 5.60 5.44
C CYS A 241 8.78 6.99 5.56
N ALA A 242 9.53 8.04 5.89
CA ALA A 242 9.05 9.40 5.98
C ALA A 242 8.59 9.94 4.62
N VAL A 243 9.36 9.68 3.54
CA VAL A 243 8.97 10.05 2.17
C VAL A 243 7.71 9.31 1.75
N CYS A 244 7.63 7.99 1.98
CA CYS A 244 6.44 7.20 1.67
C CYS A 244 5.22 7.66 2.47
N ALA A 245 5.37 7.94 3.77
CA ALA A 245 4.28 8.39 4.64
C ALA A 245 3.66 9.72 4.15
N GLN A 246 4.48 10.64 3.65
CA GLN A 246 4.08 11.97 3.21
C GLN A 246 3.78 12.05 1.71
N PHE A 247 3.89 10.94 0.98
CA PHE A 247 3.64 10.94 -0.46
C PHE A 247 2.17 11.27 -0.78
N SER A 248 1.95 12.03 -1.84
CA SER A 248 0.62 12.58 -2.19
C SER A 248 -0.39 11.54 -2.70
N LEU A 249 0.10 10.40 -3.22
CA LEU A 249 -0.73 9.30 -3.72
C LEU A 249 -0.75 8.13 -2.74
N PRO A 250 -1.86 7.36 -2.68
CA PRO A 250 -1.92 6.16 -1.86
C PRO A 250 -0.87 5.12 -2.29
N ILE A 251 -0.08 4.64 -1.33
CA ILE A 251 0.94 3.61 -1.55
C ILE A 251 0.42 2.25 -1.10
N LEU A 252 0.46 1.27 -2.01
CA LEU A 252 0.16 -0.13 -1.74
C LEU A 252 1.49 -0.89 -1.68
N SER A 253 1.77 -1.56 -0.57
CA SER A 253 2.97 -2.36 -0.39
C SER A 253 2.69 -3.83 -0.65
N GLY A 254 3.58 -4.49 -1.39
CA GLY A 254 3.62 -5.93 -1.62
C GLY A 254 5.03 -6.48 -1.43
N ILE A 255 5.72 -6.02 -0.38
CA ILE A 255 7.12 -6.33 -0.09
C ILE A 255 7.22 -7.47 0.92
N GLY A 256 6.25 -7.57 1.84
CA GLY A 256 6.32 -8.33 3.07
C GLY A 256 6.30 -9.84 2.87
N HIS A 257 6.82 -10.53 3.89
CA HIS A 257 6.68 -11.96 4.12
C HIS A 257 5.74 -12.20 5.31
N THR A 258 5.24 -13.42 5.47
CA THR A 258 4.26 -13.79 6.50
C THR A 258 4.72 -13.54 7.94
N ARG A 259 6.02 -13.34 8.17
CA ARG A 259 6.62 -13.22 9.51
C ARG A 259 7.17 -11.83 9.85
N ASP A 260 7.54 -11.02 8.84
CA ASP A 260 8.22 -9.75 9.07
C ASP A 260 7.50 -8.60 8.35
N ILE A 261 6.86 -7.76 9.12
CA ILE A 261 6.23 -6.52 8.64
C ILE A 261 7.29 -5.41 8.65
N SER A 262 7.60 -4.81 7.52
CA SER A 262 8.53 -3.67 7.46
C SER A 262 7.86 -2.38 7.98
N ILE A 263 8.67 -1.37 8.35
CA ILE A 263 8.11 -0.04 8.72
C ILE A 263 7.41 0.59 7.51
N LEU A 264 7.92 0.37 6.29
CA LEU A 264 7.25 0.83 5.09
C LEU A 264 5.84 0.23 4.96
N ASP A 265 5.64 -1.05 5.33
CA ASP A 265 4.30 -1.66 5.37
C ASP A 265 3.40 -0.99 6.41
N MET A 266 3.96 -0.55 7.54
CA MET A 266 3.20 0.14 8.59
C MET A 266 2.72 1.53 8.15
N VAL A 267 3.55 2.26 7.43
CA VAL A 267 3.21 3.61 6.94
C VAL A 267 2.41 3.60 5.64
N ALA A 268 2.39 2.50 4.89
CA ALA A 268 1.67 2.40 3.62
C ALA A 268 0.15 2.53 3.80
N HIS A 269 -0.54 3.02 2.77
CA HIS A 269 -2.00 3.06 2.74
C HIS A 269 -2.61 1.66 2.92
N LYS A 270 -2.00 0.66 2.29
CA LYS A 270 -2.38 -0.76 2.44
C LYS A 270 -1.15 -1.64 2.27
N ALA A 271 -0.88 -2.46 3.28
CA ALA A 271 0.14 -3.50 3.22
C ALA A 271 -0.48 -4.85 2.83
N LEU A 272 0.16 -5.52 1.89
CA LEU A 272 -0.20 -6.84 1.39
C LEU A 272 1.06 -7.71 1.36
N LYS A 273 0.89 -9.04 1.48
CA LYS A 273 2.02 -9.95 1.74
C LYS A 273 2.91 -10.20 0.52
N THR A 274 2.36 -10.12 -0.69
CA THR A 274 3.08 -10.48 -1.92
C THR A 274 2.60 -9.61 -3.08
N PRO A 275 3.37 -9.50 -4.17
CA PRO A 275 2.93 -8.85 -5.39
C PRO A 275 1.60 -9.40 -5.93
N THR A 276 1.43 -10.72 -5.88
CA THR A 276 0.19 -11.39 -6.32
C THR A 276 -1.00 -11.04 -5.43
N ALA A 277 -0.80 -10.89 -4.11
CA ALA A 277 -1.84 -10.44 -3.21
C ALA A 277 -2.28 -9.00 -3.48
N VAL A 278 -1.35 -8.13 -3.91
CA VAL A 278 -1.69 -6.76 -4.37
C VAL A 278 -2.55 -6.82 -5.63
N ALA A 279 -2.18 -7.66 -6.60
CA ALA A 279 -2.96 -7.84 -7.82
C ALA A 279 -4.37 -8.38 -7.53
N GLU A 280 -4.50 -9.41 -6.69
CA GLU A 280 -5.79 -9.96 -6.25
C GLU A 280 -6.66 -8.91 -5.57
N TRP A 281 -6.08 -8.11 -4.70
CA TRP A 281 -6.81 -7.06 -4.00
C TRP A 281 -7.33 -5.98 -4.96
N LEU A 282 -6.53 -5.58 -5.95
CA LEU A 282 -6.95 -4.63 -7.00
C LEU A 282 -8.07 -5.20 -7.87
N ILE A 283 -7.98 -6.47 -8.26
CA ILE A 283 -9.01 -7.18 -9.03
C ILE A 283 -10.31 -7.25 -8.22
N HIS A 284 -10.22 -7.65 -6.95
CA HIS A 284 -11.38 -7.74 -6.07
C HIS A 284 -12.12 -6.40 -5.93
N ARG A 285 -11.40 -5.29 -5.79
CA ARG A 285 -12.02 -3.95 -5.81
C ARG A 285 -12.77 -3.66 -7.10
N MET A 286 -12.26 -4.10 -8.25
CA MET A 286 -12.95 -3.94 -9.53
C MET A 286 -14.21 -4.80 -9.58
N ASP A 287 -14.16 -6.05 -9.08
CA ASP A 287 -15.30 -6.95 -8.98
C ASP A 287 -16.40 -6.38 -8.07
N GLU A 288 -16.05 -5.83 -6.90
CA GLU A 288 -17.00 -5.16 -6.01
C GLU A 288 -17.73 -3.99 -6.70
N GLN A 289 -17.00 -3.17 -7.46
CA GLN A 289 -17.63 -2.04 -8.17
C GLN A 289 -18.50 -2.51 -9.33
N LYS A 290 -18.11 -3.57 -10.03
CA LYS A 290 -18.92 -4.19 -11.08
C LYS A 290 -20.22 -4.74 -10.50
N GLU A 291 -20.15 -5.45 -9.39
CA GLU A 291 -21.34 -5.99 -8.70
C GLU A 291 -22.25 -4.86 -8.21
N ARG A 292 -21.70 -3.79 -7.64
CA ARG A 292 -22.47 -2.61 -7.23
C ARG A 292 -23.19 -1.97 -8.43
N LEU A 293 -22.51 -1.87 -9.58
CA LEU A 293 -23.10 -1.35 -10.81
C LEU A 293 -24.27 -2.23 -11.28
N ASN A 294 -24.10 -3.56 -11.25
CA ASN A 294 -25.13 -4.52 -11.59
C ASN A 294 -26.36 -4.37 -10.67
N GLN A 295 -26.15 -4.28 -9.38
CA GLN A 295 -27.23 -4.09 -8.39
C GLN A 295 -28.00 -2.78 -8.64
N LEU A 296 -27.30 -1.68 -8.93
CA LEU A 296 -27.92 -0.40 -9.28
C LEU A 296 -28.72 -0.51 -10.58
N SER A 297 -28.21 -1.19 -11.58
CA SER A 297 -28.90 -1.43 -12.86
C SER A 297 -30.21 -2.19 -12.64
N VAL A 298 -30.17 -3.28 -11.89
CA VAL A 298 -31.37 -4.07 -11.55
C VAL A 298 -32.37 -3.25 -10.73
N ALA A 299 -31.90 -2.49 -9.75
CA ALA A 299 -32.76 -1.63 -8.93
C ALA A 299 -33.45 -0.53 -9.78
N LEU A 300 -32.73 0.07 -10.72
CA LEU A 300 -33.26 1.05 -11.64
C LEU A 300 -34.36 0.45 -12.53
N GLN A 301 -34.09 -0.73 -13.11
CA GLN A 301 -35.06 -1.43 -13.94
C GLN A 301 -36.34 -1.73 -13.15
N ARG A 302 -36.23 -2.35 -11.97
CA ARG A 302 -37.39 -2.66 -11.09
C ARG A 302 -38.19 -1.41 -10.73
N THR A 303 -37.50 -0.31 -10.46
CA THR A 303 -38.15 0.96 -10.12
C THR A 303 -38.92 1.54 -11.32
N ALA A 304 -38.32 1.50 -12.50
CA ALA A 304 -38.97 1.92 -13.75
C ALA A 304 -40.22 1.09 -14.07
N GLU A 305 -40.12 -0.23 -13.99
CA GLU A 305 -41.23 -1.17 -14.20
C GLU A 305 -42.38 -0.90 -13.21
N ARG A 306 -42.05 -0.70 -11.93
CA ARG A 306 -43.02 -0.35 -10.89
C ARG A 306 -43.74 0.97 -11.19
N GLN A 307 -43.01 1.99 -11.61
CA GLN A 307 -43.59 3.29 -11.97
C GLN A 307 -44.55 3.18 -13.17
N VAL A 308 -44.13 2.42 -14.18
CA VAL A 308 -45.00 2.15 -15.36
C VAL A 308 -46.27 1.42 -14.94
N MET A 309 -46.19 0.39 -14.10
CA MET A 309 -47.32 -0.34 -13.57
C MET A 309 -48.29 0.57 -12.80
N ILE A 310 -47.79 1.39 -11.88
CA ILE A 310 -48.61 2.35 -11.12
C ILE A 310 -49.32 3.33 -12.05
N ARG A 311 -48.62 3.85 -13.07
CA ARG A 311 -49.22 4.76 -14.05
C ARG A 311 -50.30 4.11 -14.89
N ARG A 312 -50.07 2.86 -15.37
CA ARG A 312 -51.07 2.08 -16.11
C ARG A 312 -52.31 1.83 -15.26
N HIS A 313 -52.14 1.36 -14.03
CA HIS A 313 -53.27 1.14 -13.12
C HIS A 313 -54.08 2.42 -12.86
N ARG A 314 -53.44 3.55 -12.73
CA ARG A 314 -54.12 4.87 -12.57
C ARG A 314 -54.92 5.22 -13.81
N VAL A 315 -54.41 4.98 -15.01
CA VAL A 315 -55.15 5.17 -16.28
C VAL A 315 -56.35 4.25 -16.36
N GLU A 316 -56.21 2.97 -16.01
CA GLU A 316 -57.32 2.00 -15.98
C GLU A 316 -58.42 2.43 -15.01
N LEU A 317 -58.09 2.86 -13.80
CA LEU A 317 -59.05 3.39 -12.84
C LEU A 317 -59.80 4.59 -13.37
N LEU A 318 -59.09 5.54 -14.00
CA LEU A 318 -59.72 6.70 -14.60
C LEU A 318 -60.65 6.33 -15.76
N ALA A 319 -60.27 5.38 -16.61
CA ALA A 319 -61.09 4.85 -17.67
C ALA A 319 -62.37 4.20 -17.14
N GLN A 320 -62.22 3.36 -16.07
CA GLN A 320 -63.41 2.75 -15.40
C GLN A 320 -64.35 3.82 -14.84
N ARG A 321 -63.80 4.86 -14.20
CA ARG A 321 -64.63 5.98 -13.68
C ARG A 321 -65.38 6.70 -14.79
N LEU A 322 -64.73 7.00 -15.92
CA LEU A 322 -65.35 7.62 -17.09
C LEU A 322 -66.47 6.75 -17.63
N THR A 323 -66.24 5.44 -17.77
CA THR A 323 -67.25 4.46 -18.22
C THR A 323 -68.42 4.38 -17.26
N ALA A 324 -68.17 4.44 -15.94
CA ALA A 324 -69.22 4.44 -14.93
C ALA A 324 -70.09 5.71 -14.95
N CYS A 325 -69.50 6.84 -15.33
CA CYS A 325 -70.21 8.15 -15.45
C CYS A 325 -70.89 8.34 -16.80
N ASN A 326 -70.80 7.36 -17.73
CA ASN A 326 -71.43 7.51 -19.04
C ASN A 326 -72.97 7.45 -18.95
N PRO A 327 -73.69 8.53 -19.30
CA PRO A 327 -75.16 8.59 -19.24
C PRO A 327 -75.83 7.52 -20.05
N GLU A 328 -75.27 7.10 -21.19
CA GLU A 328 -75.85 6.05 -22.03
C GLU A 328 -76.06 4.71 -21.28
N ARG A 329 -75.16 4.35 -20.35
CA ARG A 329 -75.30 3.15 -19.51
C ARG A 329 -76.49 3.23 -18.58
N ILE A 330 -76.76 4.43 -18.05
CA ILE A 330 -77.90 4.72 -17.16
C ILE A 330 -79.18 4.57 -17.94
N TYR A 331 -79.25 5.12 -19.15
CA TYR A 331 -80.43 4.99 -20.04
C TYR A 331 -80.68 3.49 -20.46
N LYS A 332 -79.59 2.72 -20.77
CA LYS A 332 -79.70 1.32 -21.07
C LYS A 332 -80.26 0.42 -19.94
N MET A 333 -80.10 0.89 -18.69
CA MET A 333 -80.66 0.21 -17.52
C MET A 333 -82.18 0.56 -17.29
N GLY A 334 -82.77 1.35 -18.15
CA GLY A 334 -84.16 1.75 -18.03
C GLY A 334 -84.39 3.01 -17.17
N TYR A 335 -83.37 3.65 -16.77
CA TYR A 335 -83.51 4.95 -16.09
C TYR A 335 -83.70 6.06 -17.10
N SER A 336 -84.47 7.07 -16.73
CA SER A 336 -84.71 8.27 -17.52
C SER A 336 -84.24 9.54 -16.75
N LEU A 337 -83.82 10.56 -17.49
CA LEU A 337 -83.44 11.85 -16.92
C LEU A 337 -84.61 12.80 -17.15
N LEU A 338 -85.13 13.35 -16.07
CA LEU A 338 -86.19 14.35 -16.13
C LEU A 338 -85.57 15.74 -16.11
N THR A 339 -85.99 16.62 -17.05
CA THR A 339 -85.61 18.03 -17.08
C THR A 339 -86.85 18.92 -17.12
N LYS A 340 -86.80 20.04 -16.40
CA LYS A 340 -87.74 21.14 -16.42
C LYS A 340 -86.96 22.40 -16.77
N ASP A 341 -87.34 23.15 -17.77
CA ASP A 341 -86.68 24.39 -18.20
C ASP A 341 -85.14 24.21 -18.37
N ASN A 342 -84.70 23.08 -18.96
CA ASN A 342 -83.32 22.72 -19.17
C ASN A 342 -82.49 22.43 -17.88
N HIS A 343 -83.18 22.29 -16.74
CA HIS A 343 -82.56 21.91 -15.45
C HIS A 343 -82.99 20.51 -15.08
N ILE A 344 -82.00 19.72 -14.50
CA ILE A 344 -82.28 18.35 -14.05
C ILE A 344 -83.17 18.39 -12.80
N VAL A 345 -84.31 17.72 -12.86
CA VAL A 345 -85.24 17.55 -11.72
C VAL A 345 -84.65 16.47 -10.82
N ARG A 346 -84.36 16.81 -9.59
CA ARG A 346 -83.74 15.87 -8.59
C ARG A 346 -84.71 15.48 -7.49
N SER A 347 -85.76 16.27 -7.27
CA SER A 347 -86.74 16.02 -6.22
C SER A 347 -88.17 16.29 -6.72
N ILE A 348 -89.16 15.61 -6.13
CA ILE A 348 -90.57 15.89 -6.33
C ILE A 348 -90.91 17.33 -5.94
N SER A 349 -90.21 17.91 -4.98
CA SER A 349 -90.42 19.28 -4.53
C SER A 349 -90.06 20.32 -5.60
N ASP A 350 -89.37 19.95 -6.67
CA ASP A 350 -89.00 20.85 -7.78
C ASP A 350 -90.11 20.93 -8.82
N LEU A 351 -91.21 20.19 -8.65
CA LEU A 351 -92.34 20.06 -9.58
C LEU A 351 -93.60 20.61 -8.95
N GLN A 352 -94.42 21.26 -9.78
CA GLN A 352 -95.74 21.73 -9.45
C GLN A 352 -96.78 21.26 -10.47
N PRO A 353 -98.04 21.06 -10.05
CA PRO A 353 -99.11 20.72 -11.00
C PRO A 353 -99.16 21.73 -12.15
N GLY A 354 -99.17 21.29 -13.38
CA GLY A 354 -99.13 22.12 -14.57
C GLY A 354 -97.74 22.31 -15.20
N ASP A 355 -96.66 21.87 -14.53
CA ASP A 355 -95.32 21.97 -15.04
C ASP A 355 -95.05 21.03 -16.22
N ARG A 356 -94.39 21.53 -17.24
CA ARG A 356 -93.96 20.76 -18.40
C ARG A 356 -92.57 20.18 -18.17
N ILE A 357 -92.44 18.85 -18.16
CA ILE A 357 -91.19 18.16 -18.02
C ILE A 357 -90.84 17.41 -19.33
N ILE A 358 -89.51 17.27 -19.58
CA ILE A 358 -88.98 16.47 -20.66
C ILE A 358 -88.28 15.28 -20.05
N THR A 359 -88.75 14.05 -20.41
CA THR A 359 -88.13 12.79 -20.02
C THR A 359 -87.20 12.38 -21.12
N HIS A 360 -85.92 12.27 -20.85
CA HIS A 360 -84.86 11.82 -21.73
C HIS A 360 -84.75 10.29 -21.59
N LEU A 361 -85.01 9.55 -22.65
CA LEU A 361 -84.81 8.11 -22.75
C LEU A 361 -83.62 7.78 -23.69
N GLN A 362 -83.26 6.51 -23.82
CA GLN A 362 -82.14 6.08 -24.67
C GLN A 362 -82.32 6.47 -26.12
N ASP A 363 -83.50 6.38 -26.62
CA ASP A 363 -83.94 6.49 -28.05
C ASP A 363 -84.64 7.79 -28.36
N GLY A 364 -84.85 8.70 -27.40
CA GLY A 364 -85.53 9.94 -27.67
C GLY A 364 -85.96 10.72 -26.41
N GLN A 365 -86.85 11.70 -26.63
CA GLN A 365 -87.37 12.57 -25.55
C GLN A 365 -88.89 12.56 -25.61
N VAL A 366 -89.51 12.50 -24.46
CA VAL A 366 -90.96 12.59 -24.32
C VAL A 366 -91.32 13.77 -23.45
N SER A 367 -92.23 14.63 -23.88
CA SER A 367 -92.76 15.77 -23.11
C SER A 367 -94.03 15.29 -22.38
N SER A 368 -94.06 15.59 -21.05
CA SER A 368 -95.20 15.28 -20.19
C SER A 368 -95.56 16.49 -19.33
N ILE A 369 -96.84 16.57 -18.91
CA ILE A 369 -97.34 17.63 -17.97
C ILE A 369 -97.60 16.90 -16.64
N ILE A 370 -97.14 17.55 -15.54
CA ILE A 370 -97.45 17.08 -14.17
C ILE A 370 -98.91 17.40 -13.85
N GLU A 371 -99.60 16.37 -13.43
CA GLU A 371 -100.99 16.53 -12.94
C GLU A 371 -101.05 16.97 -11.45
#